data_9af584543704cab687052b88889a1822
#
_entry.id   9af584543704cab687052b88889a1822
#
_cell.length_a   1.000
_cell.length_b   1.000
_cell.length_c   1.000
_cell.angle_alpha   90.00
_cell.angle_beta   90.00
_cell.angle_gamma   90.00
#
_symmetry.space_group_name_H-M   'P 1'
#
loop_
_entity.id
_entity.type
_entity.pdbx_description
1 polymer ?
#
loop_
_entity_poly.entity_id
_entity_poly.type
_entity_poly.pdbx_seq_one_letter_code
_entity_poly.pdbx_strand_id
1 'polypeptide(L)'
;MNEKDPHRYDDIIDLPHFVSKNRRQMAISDRAAQFAPFDALDGYDEAIEETARTTDNELILGESELQLLNQKFQILSKHFKDIGEIEITYFEPDLYKDGGIYRNKIIVVKRIDLTNRIIVSTDNKRFNLDYISDIRNPFISRYLEGIDQEII
;
A
#
# COMPACT_ATOMS: atom_id res chain seq x y z
N MET A 1 36.58 -28.67 -13.13
CA MET A 1 35.44 -27.87 -13.62
C MET A 1 34.94 -28.56 -14.86
N ASN A 2 33.83 -29.30 -14.81
CA ASN A 2 33.23 -29.91 -15.99
C ASN A 2 32.52 -28.82 -16.80
N GLU A 3 33.18 -28.37 -17.86
CA GLU A 3 32.55 -27.54 -18.88
C GLU A 3 31.37 -28.34 -19.44
N LYS A 4 30.16 -27.80 -19.30
CA LYS A 4 28.96 -28.46 -19.81
C LYS A 4 29.06 -28.42 -21.35
N ASP A 5 29.34 -29.59 -21.94
CA ASP A 5 29.32 -29.77 -23.40
C ASP A 5 27.94 -29.35 -23.93
N PRO A 6 27.84 -28.28 -24.74
CA PRO A 6 26.56 -27.80 -25.28
C PRO A 6 25.90 -28.80 -26.24
N HIS A 7 26.67 -29.76 -26.77
CA HIS A 7 26.22 -30.75 -27.75
C HIS A 7 25.87 -32.12 -27.12
N ARG A 8 25.85 -32.19 -25.79
CA ARG A 8 25.65 -33.46 -25.08
C ARG A 8 24.36 -34.22 -25.43
N TYR A 9 23.37 -33.52 -25.94
CA TYR A 9 22.04 -34.04 -26.22
C TYR A 9 21.62 -33.96 -27.68
N ASP A 10 22.54 -33.57 -28.59
CA ASP A 10 22.27 -33.40 -30.03
C ASP A 10 21.80 -34.70 -30.68
N ASP A 11 22.23 -35.84 -30.16
CA ASP A 11 21.90 -37.18 -30.65
C ASP A 11 20.45 -37.61 -30.26
N ILE A 12 19.86 -36.98 -29.28
CA ILE A 12 18.55 -37.36 -28.77
C ILE A 12 17.48 -36.27 -28.91
N ILE A 13 17.89 -35.02 -29.23
CA ILE A 13 16.97 -33.87 -29.27
C ILE A 13 15.93 -34.02 -30.39
N ASP A 14 16.29 -34.64 -31.49
CA ASP A 14 15.40 -34.84 -32.64
C ASP A 14 14.66 -36.19 -32.63
N LEU A 15 14.88 -37.01 -31.58
CA LEU A 15 14.17 -38.29 -31.46
C LEU A 15 12.70 -38.09 -31.19
N PRO A 16 11.82 -38.84 -31.87
CA PRO A 16 10.39 -38.76 -31.60
C PRO A 16 10.09 -39.17 -30.16
N HIS A 17 9.17 -38.45 -29.54
CA HIS A 17 8.74 -38.73 -28.18
C HIS A 17 8.32 -40.20 -28.01
N PHE A 18 8.83 -40.85 -26.96
CA PHE A 18 8.48 -42.24 -26.64
C PHE A 18 7.00 -42.41 -26.39
N VAL A 19 6.37 -43.30 -27.17
CA VAL A 19 4.97 -43.68 -26.97
C VAL A 19 4.93 -45.15 -26.53
N SER A 20 4.37 -45.39 -25.36
CA SER A 20 4.24 -46.77 -24.82
C SER A 20 3.32 -47.59 -25.69
N LYS A 21 3.78 -48.78 -26.15
CA LYS A 21 2.96 -49.75 -26.91
C LYS A 21 2.01 -50.52 -26.03
N ASN A 22 2.29 -50.62 -24.73
CA ASN A 22 1.57 -51.50 -23.79
C ASN A 22 0.65 -50.71 -22.87
N ARG A 23 0.74 -49.39 -22.83
CA ARG A 23 -0.09 -48.53 -21.99
C ARG A 23 -0.82 -47.51 -22.85
N ARG A 24 -2.13 -47.45 -22.67
CA ARG A 24 -2.96 -46.40 -23.31
C ARG A 24 -2.54 -45.05 -22.77
N GLN A 25 -2.32 -44.10 -23.65
CA GLN A 25 -2.06 -42.72 -23.24
C GLN A 25 -3.33 -42.15 -22.57
N MET A 26 -3.10 -41.44 -21.48
CA MET A 26 -4.16 -40.69 -20.78
C MET A 26 -4.69 -39.59 -21.70
N ALA A 27 -5.99 -39.44 -21.77
CA ALA A 27 -6.61 -38.34 -22.50
C ALA A 27 -6.14 -36.99 -21.99
N ILE A 28 -6.05 -35.97 -22.86
CA ILE A 28 -5.59 -34.63 -22.49
C ILE A 28 -6.51 -34.03 -21.39
N SER A 29 -7.82 -34.29 -21.47
CA SER A 29 -8.80 -33.91 -20.45
C SER A 29 -8.47 -34.48 -19.07
N ASP A 30 -8.08 -35.77 -19.03
CA ASP A 30 -7.78 -36.47 -17.78
C ASP A 30 -6.44 -35.98 -17.19
N ARG A 31 -5.47 -35.60 -18.06
CA ARG A 31 -4.21 -34.97 -17.65
C ARG A 31 -4.46 -33.58 -17.07
N ALA A 32 -5.31 -32.78 -17.70
CA ALA A 32 -5.70 -31.49 -17.19
C ALA A 32 -6.43 -31.61 -15.83
N ALA A 33 -7.30 -32.61 -15.67
CA ALA A 33 -8.03 -32.88 -14.43
C ALA A 33 -7.10 -33.26 -13.25
N GLN A 34 -5.86 -33.71 -13.49
CA GLN A 34 -4.89 -33.95 -12.41
C GLN A 34 -4.43 -32.68 -11.70
N PHE A 35 -4.53 -31.54 -12.38
CA PHE A 35 -4.20 -30.23 -11.81
C PHE A 35 -5.42 -29.51 -11.24
N ALA A 36 -6.63 -29.98 -11.52
CA ALA A 36 -7.87 -29.42 -11.00
C ALA A 36 -7.98 -29.39 -9.45
N PRO A 37 -7.39 -30.33 -8.68
CA PRO A 37 -7.39 -30.25 -7.22
C PRO A 37 -6.69 -29.03 -6.65
N PHE A 38 -5.79 -28.38 -7.39
CA PHE A 38 -5.14 -27.14 -6.97
C PHE A 38 -6.05 -25.93 -7.12
N ASP A 39 -6.97 -25.94 -8.08
CA ASP A 39 -8.03 -24.92 -8.26
C ASP A 39 -9.14 -25.03 -7.22
N ALA A 40 -9.25 -26.17 -6.54
CA ALA A 40 -10.31 -26.44 -5.56
C ALA A 40 -9.97 -25.99 -4.13
N LEU A 41 -8.82 -25.38 -3.92
CA LEU A 41 -8.48 -24.74 -2.64
C LEU A 41 -9.07 -23.33 -2.62
N ASP A 42 -10.34 -23.21 -2.22
CA ASP A 42 -10.95 -21.90 -1.98
C ASP A 42 -10.05 -21.08 -1.07
N GLY A 43 -9.66 -19.87 -1.54
CA GLY A 43 -8.79 -18.96 -0.80
C GLY A 43 -7.28 -19.16 -0.98
N TYR A 44 -6.82 -20.11 -1.81
CA TYR A 44 -5.39 -20.31 -2.05
C TYR A 44 -4.78 -19.13 -2.81
N ASP A 45 -5.47 -18.61 -3.82
CA ASP A 45 -5.05 -17.42 -4.57
C ASP A 45 -5.03 -16.18 -3.66
N GLU A 46 -6.06 -16.00 -2.82
CA GLU A 46 -6.12 -14.93 -1.82
C GLU A 46 -4.96 -15.04 -0.80
N ALA A 47 -4.60 -16.25 -0.39
CA ALA A 47 -3.48 -16.47 0.52
C ALA A 47 -2.12 -16.16 -0.14
N ILE A 48 -1.96 -16.47 -1.43
CA ILE A 48 -0.77 -16.10 -2.22
C ILE A 48 -0.70 -14.59 -2.39
N GLU A 49 -1.80 -13.93 -2.78
CA GLU A 49 -1.87 -12.48 -2.94
C GLU A 49 -1.55 -11.78 -1.62
N GLU A 50 -2.12 -12.25 -0.50
CA GLU A 50 -1.83 -11.71 0.82
C GLU A 50 -0.37 -11.92 1.22
N THR A 51 0.23 -13.05 0.88
CA THR A 51 1.65 -13.31 1.16
C THR A 51 2.56 -12.40 0.33
N ALA A 52 2.19 -12.15 -0.93
CA ALA A 52 2.92 -11.29 -1.85
C ALA A 52 2.70 -9.79 -1.58
N ARG A 53 1.64 -9.43 -0.85
CA ARG A 53 1.33 -8.04 -0.51
C ARG A 53 2.44 -7.45 0.34
N THR A 54 3.06 -6.38 -0.17
CA THR A 54 4.10 -5.63 0.54
C THR A 54 3.47 -4.57 1.44
N THR A 55 4.06 -4.34 2.60
CA THR A 55 3.75 -3.24 3.50
C THR A 55 4.92 -2.27 3.56
N ASP A 56 4.64 -0.99 3.76
CA ASP A 56 5.64 0.03 4.02
C ASP A 56 5.93 0.10 5.52
N ASN A 57 7.15 0.49 5.86
CA ASN A 57 7.47 0.84 7.24
C ASN A 57 6.96 2.25 7.54
N GLU A 58 6.53 2.49 8.77
CA GLU A 58 6.21 3.83 9.23
C GLU A 58 7.44 4.72 9.14
N LEU A 59 7.30 5.87 8.44
CA LEU A 59 8.38 6.84 8.31
C LEU A 59 8.60 7.55 9.65
N ILE A 60 9.84 7.51 10.13
CA ILE A 60 10.25 8.33 11.23
C ILE A 60 10.57 9.71 10.65
N LEU A 61 9.66 10.66 10.86
CA LEU A 61 9.86 12.05 10.45
C LEU A 61 11.04 12.67 11.20
N GLY A 62 11.87 13.40 10.46
CA GLY A 62 12.94 14.19 11.05
C GLY A 62 12.39 15.33 11.93
N GLU A 63 13.23 15.87 12.84
CA GLU A 63 12.81 16.94 13.76
C GLU A 63 12.26 18.17 13.03
N SER A 64 12.88 18.55 11.92
CA SER A 64 12.44 19.68 11.09
C SER A 64 11.08 19.44 10.45
N GLU A 65 10.82 18.22 10.00
CA GLU A 65 9.54 17.80 9.40
C GLU A 65 8.43 17.78 10.45
N LEU A 66 8.73 17.28 11.65
CA LEU A 66 7.82 17.31 12.79
C LEU A 66 7.47 18.75 13.21
N GLN A 67 8.44 19.65 13.23
CA GLN A 67 8.21 21.07 13.54
C GLN A 67 7.30 21.69 12.49
N LEU A 68 7.54 21.46 11.21
CA LEU A 68 6.72 21.95 10.12
C LEU A 68 5.29 21.39 10.20
N LEU A 69 5.15 20.10 10.46
CA LEU A 69 3.86 19.45 10.62
C LEU A 69 3.09 20.02 11.82
N ASN A 70 3.76 20.26 12.95
CA ASN A 70 3.16 20.90 14.11
C ASN A 70 2.69 22.35 13.80
N GLN A 71 3.43 23.12 13.03
CA GLN A 71 3.00 24.44 12.56
C GLN A 71 1.74 24.34 11.70
N LYS A 72 1.71 23.39 10.76
CA LYS A 72 0.51 23.14 9.93
C LYS A 72 -0.71 22.80 10.80
N PHE A 73 -0.54 21.95 11.82
CA PHE A 73 -1.62 21.63 12.78
C PHE A 73 -2.09 22.84 13.56
N GLN A 74 -1.20 23.72 13.98
CA GLN A 74 -1.56 24.95 14.68
C GLN A 74 -2.38 25.88 13.79
N ILE A 75 -1.97 26.11 12.55
CA ILE A 75 -2.70 26.90 11.57
C ILE A 75 -4.07 26.26 11.33
N LEU A 76 -4.09 24.97 11.08
CA LEU A 76 -5.33 24.23 10.84
C LEU A 76 -6.29 24.33 12.05
N SER A 77 -5.77 24.22 13.28
CA SER A 77 -6.61 24.30 14.49
C SER A 77 -7.28 25.66 14.68
N LYS A 78 -6.62 26.73 14.23
CA LYS A 78 -7.15 28.10 14.32
C LYS A 78 -8.15 28.41 13.19
N HIS A 79 -7.92 27.91 12.01
CA HIS A 79 -8.59 28.32 10.77
C HIS A 79 -9.37 27.21 10.07
N PHE A 80 -9.60 26.04 10.70
CA PHE A 80 -10.22 24.88 10.04
C PHE A 80 -11.60 25.15 9.44
N LYS A 81 -12.32 26.17 9.95
CA LYS A 81 -13.64 26.57 9.44
C LYS A 81 -13.53 27.32 8.10
N ASP A 82 -12.43 28.01 7.87
CA ASP A 82 -12.20 28.86 6.71
C ASP A 82 -11.37 28.17 5.63
N ILE A 83 -10.62 27.12 6.01
CA ILE A 83 -9.69 26.42 5.11
C ILE A 83 -10.42 25.53 4.09
N GLY A 84 -11.59 24.98 4.43
CA GLY A 84 -12.31 24.07 3.54
C GLY A 84 -11.67 22.68 3.45
N GLU A 85 -11.42 22.21 2.21
CA GLU A 85 -10.83 20.90 1.97
C GLU A 85 -9.32 20.91 2.20
N ILE A 86 -8.84 19.87 2.88
CA ILE A 86 -7.41 19.62 3.05
C ILE A 86 -7.07 18.22 2.55
N GLU A 87 -5.89 18.06 1.96
CA GLU A 87 -5.32 16.76 1.66
C GLU A 87 -4.42 16.34 2.82
N ILE A 88 -4.69 15.16 3.37
CA ILE A 88 -3.86 14.55 4.41
C ILE A 88 -3.17 13.31 3.85
N THR A 89 -1.90 13.14 4.17
CA THR A 89 -1.15 11.90 3.98
C THR A 89 -1.03 11.23 5.35
N TYR A 90 -1.54 10.02 5.47
CA TYR A 90 -1.54 9.30 6.75
C TYR A 90 -1.13 7.84 6.56
N PHE A 91 -0.54 7.30 7.60
CA PHE A 91 -0.18 5.89 7.69
C PHE A 91 -1.34 5.08 8.25
N GLU A 92 -1.71 4.02 7.57
CA GLU A 92 -2.71 3.05 7.99
C GLU A 92 -1.99 1.75 8.33
N PRO A 93 -1.83 1.43 9.64
CA PRO A 93 -1.19 0.19 10.06
C PRO A 93 -1.92 -1.04 9.50
N ASP A 94 -1.17 -2.04 9.12
CA ASP A 94 -1.72 -3.32 8.70
C ASP A 94 -2.20 -4.14 9.91
N LEU A 95 -3.27 -4.91 9.72
CA LEU A 95 -3.84 -5.71 10.80
C LEU A 95 -3.17 -7.07 10.97
N TYR A 96 -2.47 -7.55 9.93
CA TYR A 96 -1.93 -8.91 9.87
C TYR A 96 -0.41 -8.95 9.70
N LYS A 97 0.20 -7.89 9.21
CA LYS A 97 1.64 -7.78 8.94
C LYS A 97 2.24 -6.58 9.65
N ASP A 98 3.53 -6.67 9.92
CA ASP A 98 4.30 -5.52 10.37
C ASP A 98 4.33 -4.46 9.27
N GLY A 99 4.17 -3.17 9.66
CA GLY A 99 4.10 -2.06 8.74
C GLY A 99 2.67 -1.66 8.41
N GLY A 100 2.46 -1.03 7.25
CA GLY A 100 1.17 -0.52 6.82
C GLY A 100 1.24 0.09 5.42
N ILE A 101 0.33 1.00 5.14
CA ILE A 101 0.22 1.68 3.85
C ILE A 101 0.04 3.18 4.06
N TYR A 102 0.74 4.00 3.27
CA TYR A 102 0.48 5.44 3.19
C TYR A 102 -0.70 5.71 2.27
N ARG A 103 -1.67 6.48 2.78
CA ARG A 103 -2.84 6.89 2.01
C ARG A 103 -2.97 8.41 1.96
N ASN A 104 -3.33 8.92 0.81
CA ASN A 104 -3.73 10.32 0.64
C ASN A 104 -5.25 10.40 0.65
N LYS A 105 -5.78 11.37 1.38
CA LYS A 105 -7.21 11.60 1.43
C LYS A 105 -7.53 13.08 1.54
N ILE A 106 -8.51 13.51 0.75
CA ILE A 106 -9.09 14.85 0.87
C ILE A 106 -10.22 14.78 1.89
N ILE A 107 -10.17 15.65 2.88
CA ILE A 107 -11.18 15.77 3.95
C ILE A 107 -11.55 17.23 4.22
N VAL A 108 -12.77 17.43 4.67
CA VAL A 108 -13.19 18.70 5.30
C VAL A 108 -13.19 18.48 6.81
N VAL A 109 -12.47 19.32 7.53
CA VAL A 109 -12.32 19.19 8.97
C VAL A 109 -13.57 19.71 9.70
N LYS A 110 -14.17 18.86 10.50
CA LYS A 110 -15.31 19.21 11.37
C LYS A 110 -14.85 19.66 12.74
N ARG A 111 -13.86 18.97 13.31
CA ARG A 111 -13.31 19.22 14.65
C ARG A 111 -11.89 18.69 14.75
N ILE A 112 -11.07 19.42 15.49
CA ILE A 112 -9.72 19.01 15.88
C ILE A 112 -9.70 18.90 17.40
N ASP A 113 -9.22 17.77 17.88
CA ASP A 113 -9.02 17.51 19.30
C ASP A 113 -7.53 17.28 19.56
N LEU A 114 -6.85 18.33 19.95
CA LEU A 114 -5.40 18.29 20.20
C LEU A 114 -5.06 17.48 21.46
N THR A 115 -5.98 17.41 22.42
CA THR A 115 -5.77 16.64 23.66
C THR A 115 -5.77 15.15 23.38
N ASN A 116 -6.73 14.69 22.58
CA ASN A 116 -6.82 13.28 22.16
C ASN A 116 -6.06 12.99 20.87
N ARG A 117 -5.39 13.99 20.28
CA ARG A 117 -4.60 13.91 19.04
C ARG A 117 -5.41 13.34 17.87
N ILE A 118 -6.62 13.85 17.64
CA ILE A 118 -7.55 13.35 16.61
C ILE A 118 -8.09 14.51 15.77
N ILE A 119 -8.14 14.31 14.46
CA ILE A 119 -8.96 15.10 13.52
C ILE A 119 -10.23 14.31 13.21
N VAL A 120 -11.37 15.00 13.27
CA VAL A 120 -12.66 14.45 12.86
C VAL A 120 -13.11 15.18 11.61
N SER A 121 -13.35 14.45 10.53
CA SER A 121 -13.87 14.99 9.27
C SER A 121 -15.41 15.10 9.30
N THR A 122 -15.97 15.80 8.32
CA THR A 122 -17.42 15.99 8.19
C THR A 122 -18.18 14.69 7.94
N ASP A 123 -17.51 13.68 7.34
CA ASP A 123 -18.02 12.30 7.19
C ASP A 123 -17.88 11.46 8.48
N ASN A 124 -17.58 12.11 9.62
CA ASN A 124 -17.35 11.51 10.94
C ASN A 124 -16.20 10.49 11.03
N LYS A 125 -15.31 10.45 10.04
CA LYS A 125 -14.08 9.66 10.14
C LYS A 125 -13.09 10.34 11.09
N ARG A 126 -12.36 9.51 11.84
CA ARG A 126 -11.36 9.96 12.81
C ARG A 126 -9.98 9.61 12.28
N PHE A 127 -9.06 10.57 12.33
CA PHE A 127 -7.67 10.40 11.94
C PHE A 127 -6.80 10.73 13.15
N ASN A 128 -5.94 9.81 13.54
CA ASN A 128 -4.96 10.06 14.60
C ASN A 128 -3.84 10.95 14.05
N LEU A 129 -3.52 12.02 14.77
CA LEU A 129 -2.45 12.96 14.39
C LEU A 129 -1.08 12.29 14.34
N ASP A 130 -0.86 11.24 15.13
CA ASP A 130 0.42 10.54 15.18
C ASP A 130 0.72 9.79 13.89
N TYR A 131 -0.31 9.38 13.16
CA TYR A 131 -0.18 8.70 11.88
C TYR A 131 -0.22 9.63 10.67
N ILE A 132 -0.46 10.94 10.86
CA ILE A 132 -0.45 11.91 9.76
C ILE A 132 0.99 12.35 9.51
N SER A 133 1.48 12.10 8.29
CA SER A 133 2.83 12.49 7.86
C SER A 133 2.87 13.83 7.15
N ASP A 134 1.77 14.25 6.50
CA ASP A 134 1.70 15.54 5.82
C ASP A 134 0.28 16.09 5.72
N ILE A 135 0.17 17.41 5.63
CA ILE A 135 -1.07 18.15 5.37
C ILE A 135 -0.78 19.15 4.26
N ARG A 136 -1.63 19.15 3.24
CA ARG A 136 -1.54 20.06 2.09
C ARG A 136 -2.83 20.84 1.92
N ASN A 137 -2.68 22.14 1.84
CA ASN A 137 -3.76 23.06 1.47
C ASN A 137 -3.12 24.41 1.05
N PRO A 138 -3.62 25.08 0.01
CA PRO A 138 -3.08 26.36 -0.45
C PRO A 138 -3.08 27.47 0.60
N PHE A 139 -4.09 27.53 1.47
CA PHE A 139 -4.17 28.51 2.55
C PHE A 139 -3.02 28.29 3.57
N ILE A 140 -2.81 27.03 4.00
CA ILE A 140 -1.74 26.68 4.95
C ILE A 140 -0.37 27.04 4.36
N SER A 141 -0.15 26.77 3.07
CA SER A 141 1.12 27.09 2.40
C SER A 141 1.38 28.60 2.40
N ARG A 142 0.40 29.42 2.01
CA ARG A 142 0.53 30.89 2.01
C ARG A 142 0.75 31.44 3.42
N TYR A 143 0.05 30.88 4.40
CA TYR A 143 0.20 31.31 5.80
C TYR A 143 1.61 31.00 6.32
N LEU A 144 2.20 29.87 5.96
CA LEU A 144 3.59 29.54 6.31
C LEU A 144 4.59 30.43 5.61
N GLU A 145 4.33 30.84 4.39
CA GLU A 145 5.15 31.79 3.61
C GLU A 145 5.01 33.24 4.10
N GLY A 146 4.15 33.53 5.07
CA GLY A 146 3.92 34.84 5.63
C GLY A 146 3.01 35.77 4.78
N ILE A 147 2.40 35.25 3.70
CA ILE A 147 1.60 36.05 2.79
C ILE A 147 0.24 36.42 3.40
N ASP A 148 -0.33 35.55 4.23
CA ASP A 148 -1.67 35.73 4.83
C ASP A 148 -1.62 36.19 6.31
N GLN A 149 -0.43 36.53 6.86
CA GLN A 149 -0.29 37.03 8.23
C GLN A 149 -0.73 38.51 8.38
N GLU A 150 -0.88 39.25 7.29
CA GLU A 150 -1.24 40.68 7.29
C GLU A 150 -2.75 40.96 7.22
N ILE A 151 -3.61 39.92 7.19
CA ILE A 151 -5.07 40.06 7.07
C ILE A 151 -5.76 39.64 8.38
N ILE A 152 -5.38 40.29 9.48
CA ILE A 152 -6.15 40.24 10.75
C ILE A 152 -6.21 41.65 11.32
#